data_e553ddc793a81882661e1236f77a2b69
#
_entry.id   e553ddc793a81882661e1236f77a2b69
#
_cell.length_a   1.000
_cell.length_b   1.000
_cell.length_c   1.000
_cell.angle_alpha   90.00
_cell.angle_beta   90.00
_cell.angle_gamma   90.00
#
_symmetry.space_group_name_H-M   'P 1'
#
loop_
_entity.id
_entity.type
_entity.pdbx_description
1 polymer ?
#
loop_
_entity_poly.entity_id
_entity_poly.type
_entity_poly.pdbx_seq_one_letter_code
_entity_poly.pdbx_strand_id
1 'polypeptide(L)'
;GASLPDTALLIPLADILGVSVTELLMCERIPQDNKLNPERVEDIVKAAIAYADEIPERAYHVKSKWPFLYVISLLVCGVGTLWNYTTAQHGMEALITFVILSAVFGAYFCLFVRIRLPRFYDENKINVFYDGPLRMNVPGVKFNNRNWPPIVKALRIWLCLCMTFLPIINILAGYIIADIWEYIGKYVLMGMFFCGVFIPIYVVGKKYE
;
A
#
# COMPACT_ATOMS: atom_id res chain seq x y z
N GLY A 1 -5.32 -6.03 16.50
CA GLY A 1 -4.21 -6.80 16.05
C GLY A 1 -3.06 -6.73 17.02
N ALA A 2 -2.62 -7.86 17.52
CA ALA A 2 -1.44 -7.93 18.35
C ALA A 2 -0.22 -7.72 17.44
N SER A 3 0.44 -6.57 17.54
CA SER A 3 1.81 -6.45 17.07
C SER A 3 2.68 -7.19 18.08
N LEU A 4 3.52 -8.09 17.63
CA LEU A 4 4.56 -8.66 18.48
C LEU A 4 5.41 -7.50 19.03
N PRO A 5 5.81 -7.58 20.32
CA PRO A 5 6.72 -6.59 20.92
C PRO A 5 7.97 -6.48 20.04
N ASP A 6 8.50 -5.27 19.91
CA ASP A 6 9.80 -5.05 19.28
C ASP A 6 10.83 -5.99 19.96
N THR A 7 11.68 -6.63 19.16
CA THR A 7 12.72 -7.54 19.67
C THR A 7 13.59 -6.88 20.74
N ALA A 8 13.76 -5.56 20.66
CA ALA A 8 14.46 -4.77 21.70
C ALA A 8 13.75 -4.77 23.05
N LEU A 9 12.44 -5.01 23.11
CA LEU A 9 11.64 -5.05 24.34
C LEU A 9 11.57 -6.45 24.95
N LEU A 10 11.92 -7.50 24.20
CA LEU A 10 11.84 -8.88 24.70
C LEU A 10 12.76 -9.14 25.88
N ILE A 11 13.99 -8.60 25.87
CA ILE A 11 14.95 -8.78 26.94
C ILE A 11 14.47 -8.10 28.23
N PRO A 12 14.13 -6.77 28.25
CA PRO A 12 13.60 -6.12 29.44
C PRO A 12 12.31 -6.76 29.97
N LEU A 13 11.46 -7.26 29.07
CA LEU A 13 10.20 -7.89 29.46
C LEU A 13 10.46 -9.27 30.11
N ALA A 14 11.38 -10.05 29.58
CA ALA A 14 11.79 -11.32 30.17
C ALA A 14 12.39 -11.13 31.58
N ASP A 15 13.23 -10.11 31.75
CA ASP A 15 13.84 -9.74 33.05
C ASP A 15 12.78 -9.35 34.08
N ILE A 16 11.79 -8.52 33.70
CA ILE A 16 10.70 -8.10 34.60
C ILE A 16 9.82 -9.28 35.00
N LEU A 17 9.57 -10.22 34.08
CA LEU A 17 8.72 -11.38 34.31
C LEU A 17 9.48 -12.54 35.00
N GLY A 18 10.81 -12.44 35.14
CA GLY A 18 11.65 -13.48 35.71
C GLY A 18 11.63 -14.79 34.92
N VAL A 19 11.55 -14.67 33.60
CA VAL A 19 11.57 -15.79 32.66
C VAL A 19 12.65 -15.57 31.60
N SER A 20 13.10 -16.63 30.95
CA SER A 20 14.02 -16.51 29.81
C SER A 20 13.27 -15.97 28.57
N VAL A 21 13.98 -15.31 27.66
CA VAL A 21 13.40 -14.86 26.37
C VAL A 21 12.80 -16.05 25.61
N THR A 22 13.39 -17.24 25.73
CA THR A 22 12.92 -18.48 25.14
C THR A 22 11.56 -18.91 25.72
N GLU A 23 11.40 -18.87 27.05
CA GLU A 23 10.14 -19.18 27.72
C GLU A 23 9.05 -18.17 27.35
N LEU A 24 9.43 -16.88 27.20
CA LEU A 24 8.52 -15.82 26.77
C LEU A 24 8.02 -16.07 25.35
N LEU A 25 8.89 -16.48 24.43
CA LEU A 25 8.53 -16.74 23.02
C LEU A 25 7.74 -18.04 22.85
N MET A 26 8.04 -19.07 23.67
CA MET A 26 7.36 -20.37 23.63
C MET A 26 6.05 -20.39 24.42
N CYS A 27 5.80 -19.36 25.26
CA CYS A 27 4.67 -19.34 26.20
C CYS A 27 4.63 -20.54 27.14
N GLU A 28 5.79 -21.18 27.40
CA GLU A 28 5.95 -22.36 28.28
C GLU A 28 7.11 -22.14 29.23
N ARG A 29 6.94 -22.46 30.51
CA ARG A 29 8.06 -22.51 31.47
C ARG A 29 8.92 -23.74 31.22
N ILE A 30 10.23 -23.54 31.07
CA ILE A 30 11.22 -24.63 30.88
C ILE A 30 11.74 -25.02 32.25
N PRO A 31 11.59 -26.29 32.72
CA PRO A 31 12.15 -26.73 33.95
C PRO A 31 13.67 -26.58 33.93
N GLN A 32 14.28 -26.09 35.01
CA GLN A 32 15.71 -25.80 35.12
C GLN A 32 16.63 -27.02 34.89
N ASP A 33 16.12 -28.24 34.97
CA ASP A 33 16.87 -29.49 34.77
C ASP A 33 16.98 -29.92 33.30
N ASN A 34 16.32 -29.30 32.39
CA ASN A 34 16.41 -29.62 30.96
C ASN A 34 17.50 -28.76 30.30
N LYS A 35 18.70 -29.28 30.16
CA LYS A 35 19.67 -28.77 29.18
C LYS A 35 18.96 -28.59 27.88
N LEU A 36 18.97 -27.33 27.35
CA LEU A 36 18.37 -27.00 26.07
C LEU A 36 18.65 -28.08 25.04
N ASN A 37 17.62 -28.83 24.65
CA ASN A 37 17.74 -29.83 23.60
C ASN A 37 18.21 -29.11 22.32
N PRO A 38 19.33 -29.51 21.71
CA PRO A 38 19.86 -28.88 20.50
C PRO A 38 18.81 -28.70 19.39
N GLU A 39 17.88 -29.64 19.26
CA GLU A 39 16.79 -29.58 18.30
C GLU A 39 15.83 -28.42 18.59
N ARG A 40 15.50 -28.15 19.86
CA ARG A 40 14.64 -26.99 20.24
C ARG A 40 15.35 -25.66 19.98
N VAL A 41 16.65 -25.57 20.22
CA VAL A 41 17.43 -24.37 19.90
C VAL A 41 17.46 -24.16 18.39
N GLU A 42 17.59 -25.21 17.61
CA GLU A 42 17.58 -25.15 16.15
C GLU A 42 16.21 -24.70 15.63
N ASP A 43 15.09 -25.16 16.18
CA ASP A 43 13.76 -24.75 15.83
C ASP A 43 13.48 -23.27 16.16
N ILE A 44 13.98 -22.80 17.33
CA ILE A 44 13.88 -21.38 17.71
C ILE A 44 14.72 -20.51 16.77
N VAL A 45 15.95 -20.94 16.46
CA VAL A 45 16.83 -20.24 15.53
C VAL A 45 16.22 -20.22 14.13
N LYS A 46 15.66 -21.34 13.64
CA LYS A 46 14.93 -21.40 12.37
C LYS A 46 13.71 -20.47 12.37
N ALA A 47 12.94 -20.46 13.45
CA ALA A 47 11.79 -19.54 13.60
C ALA A 47 12.24 -18.09 13.63
N ALA A 48 13.31 -17.75 14.35
CA ALA A 48 13.86 -16.40 14.41
C ALA A 48 14.46 -15.95 13.07
N ILE A 49 15.15 -16.85 12.35
CA ILE A 49 15.67 -16.59 11.00
C ILE A 49 14.50 -16.41 10.02
N ALA A 50 13.51 -17.29 10.05
CA ALA A 50 12.32 -17.17 9.21
C ALA A 50 11.55 -15.85 9.47
N TYR A 51 11.57 -15.37 10.72
CA TYR A 51 10.97 -14.09 11.10
C TYR A 51 11.82 -12.88 10.67
N ALA A 52 13.15 -13.01 10.73
CA ALA A 52 14.09 -11.99 10.24
C ALA A 52 14.08 -11.89 8.71
N ASP A 53 13.85 -12.99 8.00
CA ASP A 53 13.67 -13.01 6.55
C ASP A 53 12.34 -12.39 6.09
N GLU A 54 11.39 -12.13 6.99
CA GLU A 54 10.16 -11.38 6.73
C GLU A 54 10.36 -9.86 6.73
N ILE A 55 11.58 -9.35 6.55
CA ILE A 55 11.78 -7.91 6.30
C ILE A 55 10.98 -7.55 5.05
N PRO A 56 9.95 -6.70 5.19
CA PRO A 56 9.06 -6.42 4.07
C PRO A 56 9.84 -5.74 2.95
N GLU A 57 9.96 -6.44 1.82
CA GLU A 57 10.60 -5.92 0.64
C GLU A 57 9.80 -4.72 0.12
N ARG A 58 10.33 -3.52 0.33
CA ARG A 58 9.68 -2.27 -0.08
C ARG A 58 10.04 -1.89 -1.51
N ALA A 59 9.16 -1.15 -2.17
CA ALA A 59 9.31 -0.76 -3.57
C ALA A 59 10.61 -0.01 -3.87
N TYR A 60 11.13 0.77 -2.93
CA TYR A 60 12.38 1.54 -3.11
C TYR A 60 13.65 0.67 -3.05
N HIS A 61 13.59 -0.55 -2.49
CA HIS A 61 14.72 -1.49 -2.50
C HIS A 61 14.83 -2.26 -3.82
N VAL A 62 13.75 -2.32 -4.60
CA VAL A 62 13.71 -3.07 -5.85
C VAL A 62 13.97 -2.15 -7.03
N LYS A 63 14.95 -2.50 -7.88
CA LYS A 63 15.17 -1.79 -9.14
C LYS A 63 13.93 -1.91 -10.02
N SER A 64 13.19 -0.83 -10.14
CA SER A 64 11.91 -0.77 -10.85
C SER A 64 11.83 0.48 -11.73
N LYS A 65 11.04 0.40 -12.80
CA LYS A 65 10.75 1.54 -13.67
C LYS A 65 9.66 2.47 -13.10
N TRP A 66 8.96 2.05 -12.04
CA TRP A 66 7.83 2.78 -11.47
C TRP A 66 8.17 4.16 -10.91
N PRO A 67 9.28 4.35 -10.17
CA PRO A 67 9.67 5.69 -9.73
C PRO A 67 9.88 6.67 -10.89
N PHE A 68 10.49 6.22 -11.99
CA PHE A 68 10.72 7.03 -13.17
C PHE A 68 9.40 7.40 -13.87
N LEU A 69 8.50 6.42 -14.06
CA LEU A 69 7.17 6.68 -14.64
C LEU A 69 6.34 7.62 -13.77
N TYR A 70 6.43 7.48 -12.44
CA TYR A 70 5.76 8.38 -11.51
C TYR A 70 6.26 9.83 -11.66
N VAL A 71 7.57 10.06 -11.73
CA VAL A 71 8.15 11.40 -11.90
C VAL A 71 7.69 12.02 -13.22
N ILE A 72 7.70 11.26 -14.32
CA ILE A 72 7.20 11.76 -15.62
C ILE A 72 5.71 12.14 -15.51
N SER A 73 4.88 11.27 -14.94
CA SER A 73 3.46 11.56 -14.74
C SER A 73 3.22 12.79 -13.87
N LEU A 74 4.06 12.99 -12.84
CA LEU A 74 4.00 14.16 -11.95
C LEU A 74 4.36 15.45 -12.71
N LEU A 75 5.37 15.43 -13.57
CA LEU A 75 5.75 16.58 -14.39
C LEU A 75 4.63 16.96 -15.39
N VAL A 76 4.08 15.95 -16.08
CA VAL A 76 2.96 16.18 -17.02
C VAL A 76 1.75 16.73 -16.27
N CYS A 77 1.47 16.19 -15.09
CA CYS A 77 0.40 16.67 -14.22
C CYS A 77 0.59 18.13 -13.82
N GLY A 78 1.80 18.51 -13.41
CA GLY A 78 2.14 19.89 -13.05
C GLY A 78 1.92 20.86 -14.20
N VAL A 79 2.42 20.52 -15.40
CA VAL A 79 2.24 21.31 -16.60
C VAL A 79 0.75 21.42 -16.96
N GLY A 80 0.02 20.31 -16.96
CA GLY A 80 -1.42 20.30 -17.27
C GLY A 80 -2.25 21.09 -16.26
N THR A 81 -1.94 20.99 -14.97
CA THR A 81 -2.63 21.76 -13.92
C THR A 81 -2.33 23.26 -14.03
N LEU A 82 -1.07 23.62 -14.32
CA LEU A 82 -0.68 25.00 -14.56
C LEU A 82 -1.40 25.59 -15.77
N TRP A 83 -1.54 24.83 -16.84
CA TRP A 83 -2.30 25.24 -18.03
C TRP A 83 -3.76 25.49 -17.68
N ASN A 84 -4.42 24.58 -16.95
CA ASN A 84 -5.79 24.79 -16.46
C ASN A 84 -5.92 26.09 -15.65
N TYR A 85 -4.97 26.38 -14.79
CA TYR A 85 -4.94 27.59 -13.98
C TYR A 85 -4.82 28.86 -14.83
N THR A 86 -3.88 28.88 -15.78
CA THR A 86 -3.62 30.07 -16.64
C THR A 86 -4.76 30.33 -17.61
N THR A 87 -5.51 29.31 -18.02
CA THR A 87 -6.67 29.45 -18.90
C THR A 87 -8.00 29.65 -18.15
N ALA A 88 -7.93 29.80 -16.81
CA ALA A 88 -9.08 30.01 -15.91
C ALA A 88 -10.22 29.01 -16.15
N GLN A 89 -9.85 27.72 -16.29
CA GLN A 89 -10.83 26.64 -16.51
C GLN A 89 -11.70 26.39 -15.27
N HIS A 90 -12.97 25.99 -15.52
CA HIS A 90 -13.90 25.60 -14.47
C HIS A 90 -13.48 24.30 -13.78
N GLY A 91 -13.92 24.10 -12.53
CA GLY A 91 -13.70 22.86 -11.79
C GLY A 91 -12.29 22.70 -11.18
N MET A 92 -11.52 23.78 -11.06
CA MET A 92 -10.15 23.77 -10.55
C MET A 92 -10.02 23.17 -9.13
N GLU A 93 -10.95 23.44 -8.23
CA GLU A 93 -10.91 22.90 -6.86
C GLU A 93 -10.95 21.38 -6.85
N ALA A 94 -11.86 20.80 -7.63
CA ALA A 94 -11.98 19.36 -7.77
C ALA A 94 -10.74 18.77 -8.45
N LEU A 95 -10.28 19.41 -9.54
CA LEU A 95 -9.07 18.97 -10.24
C LEU A 95 -7.87 18.92 -9.30
N ILE A 96 -7.58 20.00 -8.57
CA ILE A 96 -6.45 20.08 -7.62
C ILE A 96 -6.59 19.00 -6.56
N THR A 97 -7.79 18.78 -6.02
CA THR A 97 -8.02 17.74 -5.00
C THR A 97 -7.66 16.36 -5.52
N PHE A 98 -8.17 15.94 -6.68
CA PHE A 98 -7.90 14.60 -7.21
C PHE A 98 -6.49 14.44 -7.77
N VAL A 99 -5.88 15.51 -8.25
CA VAL A 99 -4.47 15.53 -8.63
C VAL A 99 -3.56 15.31 -7.41
N ILE A 100 -3.81 16.02 -6.30
CA ILE A 100 -3.07 15.84 -5.05
C ILE A 100 -3.25 14.42 -4.51
N LEU A 101 -4.48 13.91 -4.47
CA LEU A 101 -4.74 12.54 -4.06
C LEU A 101 -3.98 11.53 -4.94
N SER A 102 -4.04 11.71 -6.28
CA SER A 102 -3.31 10.85 -7.21
C SER A 102 -1.80 10.91 -7.01
N ALA A 103 -1.26 12.09 -6.73
CA ALA A 103 0.18 12.27 -6.47
C ALA A 103 0.59 11.61 -5.15
N VAL A 104 -0.15 11.81 -4.06
CA VAL A 104 0.16 11.23 -2.74
C VAL A 104 0.06 9.70 -2.77
N PHE A 105 -1.05 9.15 -3.28
CA PHE A 105 -1.19 7.71 -3.42
C PHE A 105 -0.22 7.13 -4.46
N GLY A 106 0.03 7.85 -5.55
CA GLY A 106 1.02 7.49 -6.55
C GLY A 106 2.43 7.40 -5.97
N ALA A 107 2.84 8.37 -5.15
CA ALA A 107 4.10 8.32 -4.41
C ALA A 107 4.17 7.08 -3.52
N TYR A 108 3.11 6.83 -2.74
CA TYR A 108 3.08 5.67 -1.86
C TYR A 108 3.22 4.35 -2.64
N PHE A 109 2.38 4.13 -3.66
CA PHE A 109 2.39 2.87 -4.40
C PHE A 109 3.62 2.70 -5.30
N CYS A 110 4.18 3.77 -5.87
CA CYS A 110 5.36 3.69 -6.73
C CYS A 110 6.67 3.59 -5.95
N LEU A 111 6.75 4.22 -4.75
CA LEU A 111 8.02 4.37 -4.01
C LEU A 111 8.05 3.54 -2.72
N PHE A 112 6.96 3.48 -1.94
CA PHE A 112 7.02 3.02 -0.55
C PHE A 112 6.29 1.70 -0.27
N VAL A 113 5.35 1.28 -1.10
CA VAL A 113 4.51 0.11 -0.84
C VAL A 113 5.34 -1.16 -0.62
N ARG A 114 4.86 -2.02 0.26
CA ARG A 114 5.39 -3.39 0.41
C ARG A 114 5.05 -4.21 -0.83
N ILE A 115 6.05 -4.82 -1.46
CA ILE A 115 5.86 -5.66 -2.65
C ILE A 115 5.36 -7.03 -2.27
N ARG A 116 5.82 -7.55 -1.12
CA ARG A 116 5.37 -8.81 -0.54
C ARG A 116 4.65 -8.56 0.77
N LEU A 117 3.58 -9.30 0.98
CA LEU A 117 2.85 -9.32 2.24
C LEU A 117 3.49 -10.35 3.18
N PRO A 118 3.42 -10.14 4.50
CA PRO A 118 3.79 -11.16 5.48
C PRO A 118 3.03 -12.47 5.24
N ARG A 119 3.62 -13.62 5.58
CA ARG A 119 3.01 -14.97 5.44
C ARG A 119 1.64 -15.08 6.09
N PHE A 120 1.43 -14.33 7.16
CA PHE A 120 0.16 -14.22 7.84
C PHE A 120 -1.04 -13.92 6.90
N TYR A 121 -0.82 -13.19 5.79
CA TYR A 121 -1.86 -12.92 4.79
C TYR A 121 -2.20 -14.14 3.93
N ASP A 122 -1.24 -15.03 3.72
CA ASP A 122 -1.45 -16.27 2.95
C ASP A 122 -2.14 -17.34 3.79
N GLU A 123 -1.82 -17.40 5.10
CA GLU A 123 -2.39 -18.37 6.05
C GLU A 123 -3.80 -17.98 6.51
N ASN A 124 -4.09 -16.68 6.60
CA ASN A 124 -5.35 -16.16 7.10
C ASN A 124 -6.10 -15.41 6.00
N LYS A 125 -7.42 -15.62 5.94
CA LYS A 125 -8.30 -14.94 4.96
C LYS A 125 -8.57 -13.49 5.36
N ILE A 126 -7.61 -12.58 5.12
CA ILE A 126 -7.64 -11.20 5.60
C ILE A 126 -8.13 -10.26 4.50
N ASN A 127 -9.17 -9.50 4.80
CA ASN A 127 -9.77 -8.52 3.87
C ASN A 127 -9.20 -7.11 4.04
N VAL A 128 -8.29 -6.91 4.99
CA VAL A 128 -7.74 -5.59 5.32
C VAL A 128 -6.23 -5.59 5.12
N PHE A 129 -5.75 -4.72 4.26
CA PHE A 129 -4.32 -4.46 4.11
C PHE A 129 -3.90 -3.37 5.08
N TYR A 130 -2.76 -3.59 5.74
CA TYR A 130 -2.12 -2.64 6.64
C TYR A 130 -0.67 -2.38 6.24
N ASP A 131 -0.32 -1.10 6.08
CA ASP A 131 1.07 -0.68 5.95
C ASP A 131 1.27 0.70 6.57
N GLY A 132 1.67 0.71 7.83
CA GLY A 132 1.79 1.95 8.61
C GLY A 132 0.47 2.72 8.71
N PRO A 133 0.43 3.97 8.25
CA PRO A 133 -0.79 4.78 8.30
C PRO A 133 -1.84 4.37 7.27
N LEU A 134 -1.44 3.64 6.21
CA LEU A 134 -2.36 3.20 5.18
C LEU A 134 -3.11 1.95 5.61
N ARG A 135 -4.42 2.09 5.64
CA ARG A 135 -5.35 0.98 5.86
C ARG A 135 -6.31 0.90 4.69
N MET A 136 -6.35 -0.25 4.02
CA MET A 136 -7.23 -0.47 2.89
C MET A 136 -8.10 -1.70 3.16
N ASN A 137 -9.41 -1.50 3.13
CA ASN A 137 -10.41 -2.56 3.24
C ASN A 137 -11.22 -2.60 1.95
N VAL A 138 -11.19 -3.75 1.26
CA VAL A 138 -12.00 -3.96 0.06
C VAL A 138 -12.92 -5.14 0.31
N PRO A 139 -14.22 -4.90 0.49
CA PRO A 139 -15.19 -5.96 0.75
C PRO A 139 -15.13 -7.05 -0.33
N GLY A 140 -15.03 -8.30 0.11
CA GLY A 140 -15.02 -9.45 -0.79
C GLY A 140 -13.68 -9.79 -1.44
N VAL A 141 -12.60 -9.05 -1.19
CA VAL A 141 -11.23 -9.37 -1.64
C VAL A 141 -10.40 -9.79 -0.44
N LYS A 142 -9.75 -10.94 -0.52
CA LYS A 142 -8.79 -11.44 0.48
C LYS A 142 -7.39 -11.18 -0.06
N PHE A 143 -6.62 -10.39 0.69
CA PHE A 143 -5.25 -10.08 0.30
C PHE A 143 -4.32 -11.25 0.59
N ASN A 144 -3.49 -11.61 -0.40
CA ASN A 144 -2.46 -12.65 -0.31
C ASN A 144 -1.30 -12.33 -1.26
N ASN A 145 -0.20 -13.05 -1.16
CA ASN A 145 0.99 -12.82 -1.99
C ASN A 145 0.78 -13.16 -3.48
N ARG A 146 -0.29 -13.86 -3.83
CA ARG A 146 -0.64 -14.17 -5.23
C ARG A 146 -1.35 -13.01 -5.92
N ASN A 147 -2.28 -12.33 -5.21
CA ASN A 147 -3.06 -11.24 -5.80
C ASN A 147 -2.48 -9.84 -5.52
N TRP A 148 -1.65 -9.68 -4.48
CA TRP A 148 -1.10 -8.39 -4.10
C TRP A 148 -0.23 -7.72 -5.17
N PRO A 149 0.79 -8.40 -5.77
CA PRO A 149 1.61 -7.76 -6.81
C PRO A 149 0.81 -7.27 -8.03
N PRO A 150 -0.14 -8.03 -8.60
CA PRO A 150 -0.99 -7.52 -9.66
C PRO A 150 -1.92 -6.38 -9.23
N ILE A 151 -2.43 -6.36 -7.97
CA ILE A 151 -3.19 -5.22 -7.44
C ILE A 151 -2.32 -3.97 -7.38
N VAL A 152 -1.12 -4.06 -6.80
CA VAL A 152 -0.16 -2.94 -6.74
C VAL A 152 0.18 -2.42 -8.14
N LYS A 153 0.40 -3.33 -9.10
CA LYS A 153 0.66 -2.95 -10.49
C LYS A 153 -0.52 -2.18 -11.10
N ALA A 154 -1.74 -2.65 -10.90
CA ALA A 154 -2.94 -1.98 -11.42
C ALA A 154 -3.12 -0.58 -10.81
N LEU A 155 -2.90 -0.43 -9.50
CA LEU A 155 -2.95 0.86 -8.80
C LEU A 155 -1.88 1.84 -9.32
N ARG A 156 -0.65 1.37 -9.51
CA ARG A 156 0.44 2.18 -10.08
C ARG A 156 0.06 2.73 -11.45
N ILE A 157 -0.42 1.86 -12.35
CA ILE A 157 -0.86 2.26 -13.68
C ILE A 157 -1.97 3.31 -13.58
N TRP A 158 -3.01 3.02 -12.80
CA TRP A 158 -4.15 3.91 -12.71
C TRP A 158 -3.80 5.28 -12.13
N LEU A 159 -3.03 5.34 -11.05
CA LEU A 159 -2.64 6.60 -10.42
C LEU A 159 -1.75 7.45 -11.34
N CYS A 160 -0.83 6.84 -12.09
CA CYS A 160 -0.06 7.54 -13.13
C CYS A 160 -0.96 8.05 -14.27
N LEU A 161 -1.95 7.26 -14.69
CA LEU A 161 -2.95 7.70 -15.67
C LEU A 161 -3.81 8.85 -15.15
N CYS A 162 -4.27 8.79 -13.90
CA CYS A 162 -5.02 9.90 -13.28
C CYS A 162 -4.21 11.20 -13.30
N MET A 163 -2.94 11.18 -12.87
CA MET A 163 -2.09 12.37 -12.90
C MET A 163 -1.94 12.95 -14.31
N THR A 164 -1.93 12.11 -15.34
CA THR A 164 -1.75 12.55 -16.72
C THR A 164 -3.06 13.01 -17.35
N PHE A 165 -4.14 12.24 -17.17
CA PHE A 165 -5.38 12.45 -17.92
C PHE A 165 -6.37 13.39 -17.23
N LEU A 166 -6.42 13.49 -15.89
CA LEU A 166 -7.37 14.39 -15.24
C LEU A 166 -7.20 15.86 -15.65
N PRO A 167 -5.97 16.43 -15.69
CA PRO A 167 -5.78 17.78 -16.20
C PRO A 167 -6.19 17.95 -17.67
N ILE A 168 -5.89 16.95 -18.51
CA ILE A 168 -6.23 16.98 -19.93
C ILE A 168 -7.75 16.95 -20.13
N ILE A 169 -8.44 16.07 -19.41
CA ILE A 169 -9.91 15.96 -19.47
C ILE A 169 -10.55 17.27 -19.02
N ASN A 170 -10.04 17.87 -17.94
CA ASN A 170 -10.59 19.15 -17.47
C ASN A 170 -10.44 20.28 -18.50
N ILE A 171 -9.26 20.35 -19.18
CA ILE A 171 -9.04 21.31 -20.27
C ILE A 171 -10.04 21.06 -21.40
N LEU A 172 -10.10 19.85 -21.92
CA LEU A 172 -10.96 19.50 -23.04
C LEU A 172 -12.44 19.76 -22.72
N ALA A 173 -12.90 19.34 -21.56
CA ALA A 173 -14.28 19.54 -21.13
C ALA A 173 -14.62 21.05 -20.94
N GLY A 174 -13.67 21.81 -20.40
CA GLY A 174 -13.82 23.25 -20.24
C GLY A 174 -13.93 24.00 -21.58
N TYR A 175 -13.30 23.49 -22.64
CA TYR A 175 -13.44 24.08 -23.98
C TYR A 175 -14.70 23.60 -24.72
N ILE A 176 -15.14 22.36 -24.54
CA ILE A 176 -16.24 21.76 -25.33
C ILE A 176 -17.60 21.99 -24.66
N ILE A 177 -17.67 21.84 -23.35
CA ILE A 177 -18.93 21.83 -22.57
C ILE A 177 -18.85 22.70 -21.31
N ALA A 178 -18.27 23.89 -21.40
CA ALA A 178 -17.96 24.72 -20.23
C ALA A 178 -19.12 24.84 -19.23
N ASP A 179 -20.31 25.22 -19.72
CA ASP A 179 -21.50 25.44 -18.89
C ASP A 179 -21.93 24.18 -18.13
N ILE A 180 -21.90 23.04 -18.80
CA ILE A 180 -22.25 21.75 -18.19
C ILE A 180 -21.14 21.29 -17.23
N TRP A 181 -19.88 21.51 -17.64
CA TRP A 181 -18.73 21.07 -16.86
C TRP A 181 -18.61 21.75 -15.50
N GLU A 182 -19.04 23.00 -15.40
CA GLU A 182 -19.08 23.73 -14.12
C GLU A 182 -19.91 22.98 -13.06
N TYR A 183 -21.04 22.37 -13.47
CA TYR A 183 -21.93 21.65 -12.56
C TYR A 183 -21.51 20.20 -12.32
N ILE A 184 -21.13 19.45 -13.37
CA ILE A 184 -20.91 18.02 -13.29
C ILE A 184 -19.44 17.62 -13.15
N GLY A 185 -18.50 18.51 -13.51
CA GLY A 185 -17.06 18.19 -13.60
C GLY A 185 -16.49 17.56 -12.33
N LYS A 186 -16.86 18.11 -11.17
CA LYS A 186 -16.43 17.55 -9.87
C LYS A 186 -16.87 16.10 -9.65
N TYR A 187 -18.08 15.75 -10.06
CA TYR A 187 -18.62 14.39 -9.91
C TYR A 187 -17.98 13.42 -10.90
N VAL A 188 -17.71 13.90 -12.12
CA VAL A 188 -17.02 13.10 -13.14
C VAL A 188 -15.58 12.80 -12.71
N LEU A 189 -14.81 13.80 -12.28
CA LEU A 189 -13.44 13.63 -11.80
C LEU A 189 -13.41 12.70 -10.57
N MET A 190 -14.34 12.88 -9.63
CA MET A 190 -14.50 12.02 -8.47
C MET A 190 -14.80 10.58 -8.88
N GLY A 191 -15.80 10.39 -9.74
CA GLY A 191 -16.17 9.05 -10.22
C GLY A 191 -15.03 8.35 -10.95
N MET A 192 -14.33 9.06 -11.84
CA MET A 192 -13.15 8.53 -12.53
C MET A 192 -12.06 8.09 -11.55
N PHE A 193 -11.73 8.93 -10.57
CA PHE A 193 -10.70 8.61 -9.59
C PHE A 193 -11.07 7.35 -8.77
N PHE A 194 -12.23 7.35 -8.13
CA PHE A 194 -12.62 6.25 -7.24
C PHE A 194 -12.96 4.96 -7.99
N CYS A 195 -13.70 5.02 -9.09
CA CYS A 195 -13.99 3.82 -9.89
C CYS A 195 -12.70 3.17 -10.39
N GLY A 196 -11.76 3.97 -10.85
CA GLY A 196 -10.50 3.44 -11.35
C GLY A 196 -9.54 2.95 -10.26
N VAL A 197 -9.73 3.34 -8.99
CA VAL A 197 -9.02 2.74 -7.86
C VAL A 197 -9.69 1.44 -7.45
N PHE A 198 -11.00 1.46 -7.18
CA PHE A 198 -11.69 0.32 -6.58
C PHE A 198 -12.00 -0.82 -7.55
N ILE A 199 -12.39 -0.50 -8.81
CA ILE A 199 -12.74 -1.54 -9.79
C ILE A 199 -11.53 -2.43 -10.12
N PRO A 200 -10.33 -1.90 -10.46
CA PRO A 200 -9.18 -2.76 -10.70
C PRO A 200 -8.76 -3.57 -9.49
N ILE A 201 -8.81 -3.01 -8.27
CA ILE A 201 -8.50 -3.75 -7.05
C ILE A 201 -9.44 -4.96 -6.91
N TYR A 202 -10.74 -4.73 -7.08
CA TYR A 202 -11.74 -5.79 -6.97
C TYR A 202 -11.57 -6.86 -8.06
N VAL A 203 -11.50 -6.44 -9.32
CA VAL A 203 -11.40 -7.36 -10.47
C VAL A 203 -10.10 -8.16 -10.42
N VAL A 204 -8.97 -7.48 -10.19
CA VAL A 204 -7.66 -8.14 -10.13
C VAL A 204 -7.54 -8.98 -8.86
N GLY A 205 -8.02 -8.46 -7.72
CA GLY A 205 -8.04 -9.18 -6.45
C GLY A 205 -8.80 -10.50 -6.56
N LYS A 206 -9.99 -10.48 -7.17
CA LYS A 206 -10.81 -11.69 -7.39
C LYS A 206 -10.22 -12.65 -8.41
N LYS A 207 -9.60 -12.14 -9.47
CA LYS A 207 -9.02 -12.98 -10.51
C LYS A 207 -7.86 -13.85 -10.01
N TYR A 208 -7.10 -13.36 -9.06
CA TYR A 208 -5.89 -14.01 -8.54
C TYR A 208 -6.05 -14.51 -7.08
N GLU A 209 -7.24 -14.44 -6.51
CA GLU A 209 -7.59 -15.03 -5.21
C GLU A 209 -7.61 -16.56 -5.31
#